data_8cc1ac205b4934446a6a23eab47d7d88
#
_entry.id   8cc1ac205b4934446a6a23eab47d7d88
#
_cell.length_a   1.000
_cell.length_b   1.000
_cell.length_c   1.000
_cell.angle_alpha   90.00
_cell.angle_beta   90.00
_cell.angle_gamma   90.00
#
_symmetry.space_group_name_H-M   'P 1'
#
loop_
_entity.id
_entity.type
_entity.pdbx_description
1 polymer ?
#
loop_
_entity_poly.entity_id
_entity_poly.type
_entity_poly.pdbx_seq_one_letter_code
_entity_poly.pdbx_strand_id
1 'polypeptide(L)'
;MSLVPASLPARRSAARIDFAGSPRPTLGVEWEFALVDSQTRDLSNEATAVIAEIGENPRVHKELLRNTVEIVSGICECTAEAMQDLRDTLGPARQIVRDRGMELFCAGTHPFARWSAQKLTDAPRYAELIKRTQWWGRQMLIWGVHVHVGIRSAHKVMPIMTSLLNYYPHLLALSASSPWWGGEDTGYASNRAMMFQQLPTAGLPFHFQRWAEFEGFVYDQKKTGIIDHMDEIRWD
;
A
#
# COMPACT_ATOMS: atom_id res chain seq x y z
N MET A 1 -26.58 -32.52 24.19
CA MET A 1 -27.28 -31.65 23.24
C MET A 1 -26.24 -31.03 22.31
N SER A 2 -26.13 -31.58 21.11
CA SER A 2 -25.17 -31.06 20.10
C SER A 2 -25.83 -29.88 19.39
N LEU A 3 -25.28 -28.69 19.58
CA LEU A 3 -25.67 -27.51 18.81
C LEU A 3 -25.04 -27.63 17.41
N VAL A 4 -25.79 -28.18 16.46
CA VAL A 4 -25.46 -28.04 15.04
C VAL A 4 -25.69 -26.58 14.68
N PRO A 5 -24.69 -25.84 14.19
CA PRO A 5 -24.93 -24.46 13.72
C PRO A 5 -25.86 -24.52 12.50
N ALA A 6 -26.95 -23.78 12.58
CA ALA A 6 -27.88 -23.63 11.46
C ALA A 6 -27.10 -23.15 10.22
N SER A 7 -27.24 -23.90 9.12
CA SER A 7 -26.70 -23.49 7.81
C SER A 7 -27.31 -22.14 7.45
N LEU A 8 -26.47 -21.13 7.31
CA LEU A 8 -26.88 -19.84 6.77
C LEU A 8 -27.53 -20.05 5.40
N PRO A 9 -28.67 -19.42 5.12
CA PRO A 9 -29.36 -19.56 3.82
C PRO A 9 -28.40 -19.17 2.70
N ALA A 10 -28.45 -19.93 1.58
CA ALA A 10 -27.70 -19.62 0.38
C ALA A 10 -27.97 -18.16 -0.02
N ARG A 11 -26.98 -17.29 0.16
CA ARG A 11 -27.10 -15.87 -0.20
C ARG A 11 -27.33 -15.78 -1.71
N ARG A 12 -28.33 -15.00 -2.10
CA ARG A 12 -28.64 -14.64 -3.49
C ARG A 12 -27.35 -14.11 -4.15
N SER A 13 -27.19 -14.41 -5.45
CA SER A 13 -26.11 -13.96 -6.34
C SER A 13 -25.57 -12.58 -5.95
N ALA A 14 -24.52 -12.57 -5.14
CA ALA A 14 -23.73 -11.37 -4.91
C ALA A 14 -23.14 -10.93 -6.25
N ALA A 15 -22.96 -9.63 -6.47
CA ALA A 15 -22.33 -9.13 -7.69
C ALA A 15 -20.97 -9.81 -7.82
N ARG A 16 -20.81 -10.58 -8.89
CA ARG A 16 -19.60 -11.35 -9.18
C ARG A 16 -18.45 -10.38 -9.40
N ILE A 17 -17.34 -10.63 -8.72
CA ILE A 17 -16.09 -9.91 -8.99
C ILE A 17 -15.42 -10.57 -10.19
N ASP A 18 -15.15 -9.78 -11.23
CA ASP A 18 -14.40 -10.28 -12.37
C ASP A 18 -12.93 -10.47 -11.97
N PHE A 19 -12.49 -11.71 -11.93
CA PHE A 19 -11.16 -12.08 -11.48
C PHE A 19 -10.21 -12.20 -12.68
N ALA A 20 -9.31 -11.22 -12.82
CA ALA A 20 -8.24 -11.25 -13.82
C ALA A 20 -7.12 -12.19 -13.33
N GLY A 21 -7.17 -13.45 -13.75
CA GLY A 21 -6.17 -14.45 -13.39
C GLY A 21 -4.85 -14.28 -14.15
N SER A 22 -3.72 -14.45 -13.47
CA SER A 22 -2.41 -14.53 -14.09
C SER A 22 -2.20 -15.92 -14.69
N PRO A 23 -1.81 -16.06 -15.98
CA PRO A 23 -1.69 -17.38 -16.62
C PRO A 23 -0.58 -18.25 -16.00
N ARG A 24 0.40 -17.63 -15.38
CA ARG A 24 1.52 -18.24 -14.65
C ARG A 24 1.82 -17.43 -13.37
N PRO A 25 2.55 -18.00 -12.39
CA PRO A 25 3.02 -17.23 -11.25
C PRO A 25 3.92 -16.08 -11.72
N THR A 26 3.61 -14.87 -11.28
CA THR A 26 4.36 -13.65 -11.57
C THR A 26 4.45 -12.81 -10.32
N LEU A 27 5.32 -11.86 -10.31
CA LEU A 27 5.41 -10.86 -9.26
C LEU A 27 5.57 -9.46 -9.84
N GLY A 28 5.15 -8.46 -9.08
CA GLY A 28 5.41 -7.04 -9.31
C GLY A 28 5.76 -6.39 -7.99
N VAL A 29 6.50 -5.30 -8.02
CA VAL A 29 6.90 -4.57 -6.82
C VAL A 29 6.61 -3.09 -7.02
N GLU A 30 5.99 -2.48 -6.02
CA GLU A 30 5.85 -1.03 -5.88
C GLU A 30 6.71 -0.60 -4.69
N TRP A 31 7.50 0.44 -4.87
CA TRP A 31 8.39 0.95 -3.84
C TRP A 31 8.22 2.45 -3.70
N GLU A 32 7.75 2.88 -2.56
CA GLU A 32 7.55 4.28 -2.21
C GLU A 32 8.81 4.89 -1.60
N PHE A 33 9.17 6.07 -2.09
CA PHE A 33 10.29 6.86 -1.59
C PHE A 33 9.84 8.25 -1.18
N ALA A 34 10.27 8.67 0.00
CA ALA A 34 10.18 10.07 0.38
C ALA A 34 11.30 10.89 -0.27
N LEU A 35 10.99 12.14 -0.63
CA LEU A 35 11.97 13.14 -1.00
C LEU A 35 12.39 13.90 0.26
N VAL A 36 13.68 13.91 0.54
CA VAL A 36 14.26 14.66 1.65
C VAL A 36 15.28 15.67 1.14
N ASP A 37 15.31 16.84 1.73
CA ASP A 37 16.36 17.84 1.48
C ASP A 37 17.73 17.29 1.92
N SER A 38 18.76 17.45 1.10
CA SER A 38 20.08 16.86 1.32
C SER A 38 20.83 17.42 2.52
N GLN A 39 20.47 18.62 3.00
CA GLN A 39 21.11 19.29 4.11
C GLN A 39 20.34 19.15 5.42
N THR A 40 19.06 19.51 5.40
CA THR A 40 18.21 19.53 6.59
C THR A 40 17.63 18.15 6.92
N ARG A 41 17.55 17.27 5.94
CA ARG A 41 16.85 15.98 6.00
C ARG A 41 15.34 16.10 6.20
N ASP A 42 14.77 17.31 6.12
CA ASP A 42 13.33 17.52 6.13
C ASP A 42 12.70 17.03 4.82
N LEU A 43 11.40 16.69 4.88
CA LEU A 43 10.63 16.29 3.71
C LEU A 43 10.45 17.44 2.72
N SER A 44 10.64 17.13 1.44
CA SER A 44 10.44 18.07 0.32
C SER A 44 9.19 17.74 -0.47
N ASN A 45 8.28 18.71 -0.65
CA ASN A 45 7.03 18.55 -1.40
C ASN A 45 7.21 18.72 -2.93
N GLU A 46 8.33 18.24 -3.50
CA GLU A 46 8.76 18.46 -4.88
C GLU A 46 8.47 17.28 -5.83
N ALA A 47 7.76 16.23 -5.39
CA ALA A 47 7.53 15.05 -6.22
C ALA A 47 6.88 15.37 -7.58
N THR A 48 5.97 16.34 -7.61
CA THR A 48 5.34 16.75 -8.89
C THR A 48 6.36 17.29 -9.87
N ALA A 49 7.33 18.10 -9.43
CA ALA A 49 8.37 18.67 -10.27
C ALA A 49 9.40 17.59 -10.69
N VAL A 50 9.77 16.72 -9.75
CA VAL A 50 10.68 15.59 -10.03
C VAL A 50 10.08 14.67 -11.10
N ILE A 51 8.81 14.29 -10.96
CA ILE A 51 8.14 13.39 -11.93
C ILE A 51 8.00 14.09 -13.29
N ALA A 52 7.72 15.39 -13.32
CA ALA A 52 7.66 16.14 -14.56
C ALA A 52 9.03 16.18 -15.30
N GLU A 53 10.13 16.25 -14.55
CA GLU A 53 11.48 16.24 -15.10
C GLU A 53 11.91 14.82 -15.57
N ILE A 54 11.48 13.77 -14.87
CA ILE A 54 11.66 12.38 -15.32
C ILE A 54 10.96 12.17 -16.67
N GLY A 55 9.85 12.89 -16.92
CA GLY A 55 9.05 12.76 -18.12
C GLY A 55 8.07 11.59 -18.08
N GLU A 56 7.58 11.20 -19.27
CA GLU A 56 6.66 10.07 -19.37
C GLU A 56 7.38 8.75 -19.09
N ASN A 57 7.15 8.21 -17.90
CA ASN A 57 7.66 6.91 -17.49
C ASN A 57 6.54 6.14 -16.77
N PRO A 58 6.06 5.02 -17.35
CA PRO A 58 4.97 4.22 -16.77
C PRO A 58 5.35 3.50 -15.48
N ARG A 59 6.59 3.64 -15.02
CA ARG A 59 7.10 3.02 -13.79
C ARG A 59 7.33 4.04 -12.66
N VAL A 60 6.96 5.31 -12.86
CA VAL A 60 7.12 6.36 -11.85
C VAL A 60 5.79 7.05 -11.62
N HIS A 61 5.29 7.00 -10.40
CA HIS A 61 3.96 7.47 -10.05
C HIS A 61 3.96 8.51 -8.93
N LYS A 62 2.89 9.30 -8.92
CA LYS A 62 2.55 10.21 -7.82
C LYS A 62 1.79 9.45 -6.76
N GLU A 63 2.07 9.79 -5.50
CA GLU A 63 1.39 9.25 -4.34
C GLU A 63 0.53 10.29 -3.61
N LEU A 64 -0.14 9.86 -2.50
CA LEU A 64 -1.01 10.69 -1.66
C LEU A 64 -0.34 12.03 -1.29
N LEU A 65 0.92 11.99 -0.93
CA LEU A 65 1.67 13.16 -0.51
C LEU A 65 2.64 13.64 -1.60
N ARG A 66 2.78 14.95 -1.72
CA ARG A 66 3.69 15.59 -2.69
C ARG A 66 5.17 15.44 -2.35
N ASN A 67 5.50 14.80 -1.25
CA ASN A 67 6.85 14.43 -0.88
C ASN A 67 7.21 12.99 -1.24
N THR A 68 6.33 12.28 -1.96
CA THR A 68 6.49 10.85 -2.26
C THR A 68 6.53 10.60 -3.76
N VAL A 69 7.48 9.77 -4.15
CA VAL A 69 7.59 9.19 -5.50
C VAL A 69 7.52 7.68 -5.36
N GLU A 70 6.64 7.05 -6.12
CA GLU A 70 6.54 5.60 -6.21
C GLU A 70 7.24 5.10 -7.47
N ILE A 71 8.00 4.02 -7.35
CA ILE A 71 8.66 3.32 -8.45
C ILE A 71 8.13 1.89 -8.49
N VAL A 72 7.66 1.48 -9.66
CA VAL A 72 7.07 0.15 -9.87
C VAL A 72 7.89 -0.68 -10.85
N SER A 73 7.94 -1.99 -10.62
CA SER A 73 8.48 -2.95 -11.60
C SER A 73 7.45 -3.26 -12.68
N GLY A 74 7.85 -3.94 -13.74
CA GLY A 74 6.93 -4.64 -14.62
C GLY A 74 6.40 -5.93 -14.00
N ILE A 75 5.69 -6.71 -14.83
CA ILE A 75 5.29 -8.08 -14.47
C ILE A 75 6.50 -8.98 -14.67
N CYS A 76 7.04 -9.51 -13.58
CA CYS A 76 8.28 -10.27 -13.53
C CYS A 76 8.02 -11.76 -13.21
N GLU A 77 8.89 -12.64 -13.68
CA GLU A 77 8.82 -14.08 -13.38
C GLU A 77 9.64 -14.46 -12.15
N CYS A 78 10.61 -13.63 -11.79
CA CYS A 78 11.45 -13.84 -10.63
C CYS A 78 11.89 -12.54 -9.97
N THR A 79 12.42 -12.63 -8.76
CA THR A 79 12.91 -11.49 -7.99
C THR A 79 14.07 -10.75 -8.67
N ALA A 80 14.92 -11.47 -9.42
CA ALA A 80 16.04 -10.86 -10.14
C ALA A 80 15.56 -9.87 -11.21
N GLU A 81 14.52 -10.23 -11.97
CA GLU A 81 13.89 -9.34 -12.96
C GLU A 81 13.28 -8.11 -12.28
N ALA A 82 12.51 -8.30 -11.20
CA ALA A 82 11.91 -7.17 -10.48
C ALA A 82 12.98 -6.22 -9.92
N MET A 83 14.06 -6.76 -9.37
CA MET A 83 15.19 -5.97 -8.88
C MET A 83 15.91 -5.20 -9.99
N GLN A 84 16.02 -5.80 -11.18
CA GLN A 84 16.63 -5.12 -12.34
C GLN A 84 15.74 -3.98 -12.80
N ASP A 85 14.45 -4.22 -12.98
CA ASP A 85 13.46 -3.20 -13.35
C ASP A 85 13.46 -1.99 -12.41
N LEU A 86 13.48 -2.27 -11.10
CA LEU A 86 13.55 -1.21 -10.08
C LEU A 86 14.87 -0.42 -10.19
N ARG A 87 16.02 -1.07 -10.37
CA ARG A 87 17.33 -0.41 -10.51
C ARG A 87 17.38 0.47 -11.74
N ASP A 88 16.86 -0.01 -12.87
CA ASP A 88 16.88 0.72 -14.13
C ASP A 88 16.04 2.00 -14.06
N THR A 89 14.96 2.00 -13.28
CA THR A 89 14.13 3.16 -13.04
C THR A 89 14.69 4.07 -11.93
N LEU A 90 15.15 3.48 -10.84
CA LEU A 90 15.63 4.21 -9.66
C LEU A 90 16.91 5.00 -9.94
N GLY A 91 17.85 4.46 -10.73
CA GLY A 91 19.12 5.12 -11.03
C GLY A 91 18.94 6.53 -11.63
N PRO A 92 18.28 6.65 -12.77
CA PRO A 92 17.98 7.95 -13.40
C PRO A 92 17.14 8.88 -12.50
N ALA A 93 16.10 8.35 -11.86
CA ALA A 93 15.24 9.13 -10.96
C ALA A 93 16.04 9.70 -9.77
N ARG A 94 16.93 8.93 -9.18
CA ARG A 94 17.81 9.37 -8.09
C ARG A 94 18.76 10.48 -8.53
N GLN A 95 19.26 10.44 -9.75
CA GLN A 95 20.13 11.50 -10.26
C GLN A 95 19.38 12.83 -10.35
N ILE A 96 18.18 12.84 -10.92
CA ILE A 96 17.32 14.03 -10.99
C ILE A 96 17.04 14.59 -9.61
N VAL A 97 16.71 13.73 -8.64
CA VAL A 97 16.47 14.14 -7.25
C VAL A 97 17.70 14.80 -6.65
N ARG A 98 18.91 14.26 -6.89
CA ARG A 98 20.18 14.83 -6.39
C ARG A 98 20.53 16.16 -7.03
N ASP A 99 20.32 16.30 -8.33
CA ASP A 99 20.58 17.54 -9.05
C ASP A 99 19.70 18.70 -8.55
N ARG A 100 18.59 18.37 -7.90
CA ARG A 100 17.68 19.31 -7.20
C ARG A 100 18.02 19.50 -5.71
N GLY A 101 19.16 19.00 -5.24
CA GLY A 101 19.58 19.12 -3.83
C GLY A 101 18.79 18.26 -2.86
N MET A 102 18.20 17.19 -3.31
CA MET A 102 17.41 16.25 -2.51
C MET A 102 18.02 14.84 -2.54
N GLU A 103 17.53 13.97 -1.67
CA GLU A 103 17.81 12.52 -1.67
C GLU A 103 16.50 11.73 -1.59
N LEU A 104 16.53 10.50 -2.08
CA LEU A 104 15.49 9.51 -1.85
C LEU A 104 15.68 8.85 -0.49
N PHE A 105 14.64 8.85 0.32
CA PHE A 105 14.62 8.23 1.64
C PHE A 105 13.61 7.10 1.66
N CYS A 106 13.97 5.98 2.29
CA CYS A 106 13.16 4.78 2.37
C CYS A 106 13.13 4.25 3.81
N ALA A 107 11.99 4.40 4.47
CA ALA A 107 11.68 3.84 5.78
C ALA A 107 10.15 3.80 5.95
N GLY A 108 9.64 3.16 6.99
CA GLY A 108 8.19 3.10 7.22
C GLY A 108 7.59 4.46 7.59
N THR A 109 8.34 5.33 8.30
CA THR A 109 7.96 6.71 8.65
C THR A 109 9.19 7.61 8.60
N HIS A 110 8.96 8.95 8.52
CA HIS A 110 10.04 9.92 8.71
C HIS A 110 10.24 10.20 10.21
N PRO A 111 11.48 10.21 10.73
CA PRO A 111 11.70 10.27 12.19
C PRO A 111 11.18 11.53 12.85
N PHE A 112 11.27 12.70 12.23
CA PHE A 112 10.94 13.98 12.85
C PHE A 112 10.05 14.91 12.02
N ALA A 113 9.70 14.54 10.79
CA ALA A 113 8.86 15.38 9.95
C ALA A 113 7.45 15.55 10.55
N ARG A 114 6.91 16.75 10.40
CA ARG A 114 5.55 17.08 10.83
C ARG A 114 4.57 16.78 9.71
N TRP A 115 3.61 15.87 9.97
CA TRP A 115 2.57 15.53 9.00
C TRP A 115 1.75 16.76 8.58
N SER A 116 1.52 17.71 9.49
CA SER A 116 0.74 18.93 9.21
C SER A 116 1.40 19.91 8.23
N ALA A 117 2.71 19.77 7.99
CA ALA A 117 3.45 20.57 7.02
C ALA A 117 3.43 19.94 5.60
N GLN A 118 2.93 18.73 5.46
CA GLN A 118 2.94 18.02 4.19
C GLN A 118 1.76 18.40 3.31
N LYS A 119 1.96 18.35 1.99
CA LYS A 119 0.97 18.73 0.99
C LYS A 119 0.42 17.49 0.30
N LEU A 120 -0.89 17.48 0.13
CA LEU A 120 -1.56 16.45 -0.65
C LEU A 120 -1.31 16.64 -2.14
N THR A 121 -1.22 15.53 -2.85
CA THR A 121 -1.24 15.53 -4.31
C THR A 121 -2.65 15.90 -4.78
N ASP A 122 -2.72 16.83 -5.74
CA ASP A 122 -3.99 17.26 -6.31
C ASP A 122 -4.53 16.18 -7.25
N ALA A 123 -5.41 15.33 -6.70
CA ALA A 123 -6.12 14.30 -7.42
C ALA A 123 -7.45 13.97 -6.73
N PRO A 124 -8.54 13.75 -7.48
CA PRO A 124 -9.86 13.48 -6.92
C PRO A 124 -9.89 12.29 -5.95
N ARG A 125 -9.15 11.21 -6.27
CA ARG A 125 -9.06 10.00 -5.42
C ARG A 125 -8.51 10.32 -4.03
N TYR A 126 -7.53 11.20 -3.93
CA TYR A 126 -6.92 11.58 -2.65
C TYR A 126 -7.80 12.55 -1.85
N ALA A 127 -8.48 13.46 -2.55
CA ALA A 127 -9.47 14.34 -1.92
C ALA A 127 -10.60 13.52 -1.27
N GLU A 128 -11.12 12.49 -1.96
CA GLU A 128 -12.14 11.61 -1.42
C GLU A 128 -11.61 10.76 -0.25
N LEU A 129 -10.40 10.23 -0.36
CA LEU A 129 -9.76 9.51 0.75
C LEU A 129 -9.69 10.39 2.01
N ILE A 130 -9.20 11.61 1.88
CA ILE A 130 -9.10 12.53 3.02
C ILE A 130 -10.46 12.95 3.55
N LYS A 131 -11.45 13.15 2.68
CA LYS A 131 -12.83 13.44 3.09
C LYS A 131 -13.39 12.32 3.98
N ARG A 132 -13.12 11.06 3.66
CA ARG A 132 -13.61 9.90 4.39
C ARG A 132 -12.81 9.61 5.68
N THR A 133 -11.50 9.81 5.65
CA THR A 133 -10.60 9.47 6.75
C THR A 133 -10.26 10.64 7.67
N GLN A 134 -10.52 11.88 7.22
CA GLN A 134 -10.34 13.13 7.97
C GLN A 134 -8.94 13.26 8.60
N TRP A 135 -8.87 13.39 9.91
CA TRP A 135 -7.64 13.62 10.66
C TRP A 135 -6.63 12.47 10.49
N TRP A 136 -7.10 11.22 10.50
CA TRP A 136 -6.24 10.06 10.32
C TRP A 136 -5.60 10.01 8.92
N GLY A 137 -6.39 10.26 7.87
CA GLY A 137 -5.87 10.28 6.50
C GLY A 137 -4.79 11.34 6.29
N ARG A 138 -4.91 12.50 6.93
CA ARG A 138 -3.90 13.56 6.86
C ARG A 138 -2.59 13.18 7.55
N GLN A 139 -2.60 12.20 8.43
CA GLN A 139 -1.41 11.71 9.13
C GLN A 139 -0.71 10.53 8.43
N MET A 140 -1.19 10.09 7.25
CA MET A 140 -0.57 8.99 6.52
C MET A 140 0.78 9.37 5.90
N LEU A 141 1.73 9.78 6.77
CA LEU A 141 3.12 10.07 6.43
C LEU A 141 3.93 8.78 6.58
N ILE A 142 3.56 7.81 5.75
CA ILE A 142 4.09 6.44 5.77
C ILE A 142 4.46 6.01 4.37
N TRP A 143 5.44 5.12 4.26
CA TRP A 143 5.90 4.52 3.01
C TRP A 143 6.02 3.01 3.15
N GLY A 144 5.94 2.33 2.03
CA GLY A 144 5.99 0.87 1.99
C GLY A 144 6.65 0.30 0.76
N VAL A 145 6.79 -1.00 0.80
CA VAL A 145 7.09 -1.84 -0.35
C VAL A 145 5.93 -2.81 -0.50
N HIS A 146 5.25 -2.78 -1.64
CA HIS A 146 4.18 -3.71 -1.97
C HIS A 146 4.69 -4.78 -2.93
N VAL A 147 4.46 -6.04 -2.60
CA VAL A 147 4.80 -7.16 -3.48
C VAL A 147 3.51 -7.79 -3.98
N HIS A 148 3.23 -7.65 -5.27
CA HIS A 148 2.09 -8.24 -5.94
C HIS A 148 2.45 -9.64 -6.44
N VAL A 149 1.57 -10.59 -6.17
CA VAL A 149 1.74 -11.98 -6.62
C VAL A 149 0.62 -12.37 -7.56
N GLY A 150 0.97 -12.71 -8.79
CA GLY A 150 0.03 -13.17 -9.80
C GLY A 150 -0.53 -14.54 -9.48
N ILE A 151 -1.85 -14.65 -9.37
CA ILE A 151 -2.56 -15.89 -9.03
C ILE A 151 -3.44 -16.31 -10.22
N ARG A 152 -3.33 -17.57 -10.63
CA ARG A 152 -4.04 -18.09 -11.81
C ARG A 152 -5.55 -18.16 -11.64
N SER A 153 -6.04 -18.40 -10.42
CA SER A 153 -7.43 -18.75 -10.20
C SER A 153 -7.96 -18.26 -8.86
N ALA A 154 -9.16 -17.68 -8.86
CA ALA A 154 -9.81 -17.09 -7.70
C ALA A 154 -9.91 -18.05 -6.49
N HIS A 155 -10.11 -19.36 -6.74
CA HIS A 155 -10.18 -20.31 -5.62
C HIS A 155 -8.86 -20.56 -4.88
N LYS A 156 -7.74 -20.10 -5.40
CA LYS A 156 -6.44 -20.13 -4.69
C LYS A 156 -6.22 -18.92 -3.78
N VAL A 157 -6.96 -17.83 -3.98
CA VAL A 157 -6.72 -16.57 -3.27
C VAL A 157 -6.94 -16.72 -1.78
N MET A 158 -8.11 -17.20 -1.37
CA MET A 158 -8.42 -17.31 0.07
C MET A 158 -7.51 -18.29 0.82
N PRO A 159 -7.18 -19.48 0.31
CA PRO A 159 -6.17 -20.35 0.93
C PRO A 159 -4.79 -19.70 1.05
N ILE A 160 -4.33 -18.97 0.03
CA ILE A 160 -3.05 -18.26 0.06
C ILE A 160 -3.08 -17.17 1.13
N MET A 161 -4.11 -16.32 1.14
CA MET A 161 -4.26 -15.27 2.15
C MET A 161 -4.26 -15.83 3.57
N THR A 162 -5.06 -16.89 3.81
CA THR A 162 -5.10 -17.56 5.12
C THR A 162 -3.72 -18.10 5.53
N SER A 163 -2.96 -18.65 4.57
CA SER A 163 -1.60 -19.15 4.82
C SER A 163 -0.63 -18.01 5.13
N LEU A 164 -0.75 -16.88 4.44
CA LEU A 164 0.11 -15.70 4.67
C LEU A 164 -0.07 -15.11 6.07
N LEU A 165 -1.24 -15.23 6.69
CA LEU A 165 -1.46 -14.78 8.07
C LEU A 165 -0.48 -15.43 9.06
N ASN A 166 -0.03 -16.66 8.83
CA ASN A 166 0.97 -17.30 9.68
C ASN A 166 2.36 -16.66 9.56
N TYR A 167 2.61 -15.95 8.46
CA TYR A 167 3.87 -15.23 8.20
C TYR A 167 3.79 -13.75 8.57
N TYR A 168 2.61 -13.23 8.90
CA TYR A 168 2.42 -11.83 9.21
C TYR A 168 3.41 -11.29 10.27
N PRO A 169 3.62 -11.95 11.44
CA PRO A 169 4.60 -11.47 12.42
C PRO A 169 6.02 -11.45 11.88
N HIS A 170 6.38 -12.39 11.00
CA HIS A 170 7.70 -12.46 10.38
C HIS A 170 7.90 -11.32 9.37
N LEU A 171 6.89 -11.06 8.54
CA LEU A 171 6.92 -9.96 7.57
C LEU A 171 6.97 -8.61 8.28
N LEU A 172 6.19 -8.43 9.36
CA LEU A 172 6.22 -7.23 10.18
C LEU A 172 7.60 -7.02 10.83
N ALA A 173 8.21 -8.06 11.40
CA ALA A 173 9.54 -7.99 11.98
C ALA A 173 10.62 -7.67 10.94
N LEU A 174 10.52 -8.26 9.75
CA LEU A 174 11.47 -8.03 8.64
C LEU A 174 11.38 -6.60 8.10
N SER A 175 10.18 -6.02 8.04
CA SER A 175 9.92 -4.69 7.47
C SER A 175 9.98 -3.55 8.49
N ALA A 176 10.14 -3.86 9.78
CA ALA A 176 10.14 -2.85 10.85
C ALA A 176 11.26 -1.82 10.67
N SER A 177 10.88 -0.53 10.46
CA SER A 177 11.82 0.56 10.14
C SER A 177 11.25 1.94 10.53
N SER A 178 10.37 2.00 11.55
CA SER A 178 9.63 3.22 11.87
C SER A 178 9.43 3.42 13.38
N PRO A 179 10.49 3.45 14.19
CA PRO A 179 10.34 3.61 15.64
C PRO A 179 10.03 5.05 16.06
N TRP A 180 10.23 6.04 15.17
CA TRP A 180 10.09 7.45 15.47
C TRP A 180 8.89 8.07 14.74
N TRP A 181 8.20 9.00 15.42
CA TRP A 181 7.12 9.80 14.85
C TRP A 181 7.15 11.23 15.38
N GLY A 182 7.25 12.22 14.47
CA GLY A 182 7.24 13.62 14.86
C GLY A 182 8.38 14.05 15.81
N GLY A 183 9.48 13.32 15.83
CA GLY A 183 10.63 13.56 16.70
C GLY A 183 10.60 12.78 18.02
N GLU A 184 9.56 11.97 18.25
CA GLU A 184 9.40 11.19 19.47
C GLU A 184 9.62 9.70 19.22
N ASP A 185 10.23 9.00 20.19
CA ASP A 185 10.30 7.55 20.20
C ASP A 185 8.92 6.99 20.57
N THR A 186 8.33 6.22 19.67
CA THR A 186 6.98 5.67 19.84
C THR A 186 6.95 4.40 20.70
N GLY A 187 8.09 3.81 20.99
CA GLY A 187 8.20 2.51 21.64
C GLY A 187 7.84 1.31 20.74
N TYR A 188 7.49 1.54 19.47
CA TYR A 188 7.21 0.49 18.48
C TYR A 188 8.34 0.39 17.45
N ALA A 189 8.72 -0.83 17.05
CA ALA A 189 9.65 -1.03 15.95
C ALA A 189 9.03 -0.66 14.58
N SER A 190 7.71 -0.80 14.46
CA SER A 190 6.90 -0.41 13.29
C SER A 190 5.70 0.45 13.69
N ASN A 191 5.91 1.74 13.95
CA ASN A 191 4.81 2.68 14.11
C ASN A 191 3.99 2.84 12.81
N ARG A 192 4.61 2.57 11.64
CA ARG A 192 3.89 2.53 10.36
C ARG A 192 2.68 1.61 10.41
N ALA A 193 2.83 0.40 10.92
CA ALA A 193 1.72 -0.54 11.04
C ALA A 193 0.61 0.02 11.95
N MET A 194 0.96 0.65 13.08
CA MET A 194 -0.01 1.28 13.98
C MET A 194 -0.78 2.41 13.29
N MET A 195 -0.10 3.23 12.49
CA MET A 195 -0.72 4.32 11.74
C MET A 195 -1.64 3.79 10.63
N PHE A 196 -1.18 2.79 9.87
CA PHE A 196 -1.95 2.21 8.78
C PHE A 196 -3.28 1.60 9.28
N GLN A 197 -3.26 0.94 10.44
CA GLN A 197 -4.44 0.35 11.07
C GLN A 197 -5.52 1.35 11.50
N GLN A 198 -5.23 2.65 11.46
CA GLN A 198 -6.24 3.70 11.70
C GLN A 198 -7.12 3.97 10.46
N LEU A 199 -6.75 3.46 9.30
CA LEU A 199 -7.57 3.60 8.11
C LEU A 199 -8.79 2.66 8.14
N PRO A 200 -9.92 3.09 7.59
CA PRO A 200 -11.08 2.21 7.42
C PRO A 200 -10.69 0.95 6.64
N THR A 201 -11.22 -0.19 7.06
CA THR A 201 -10.98 -1.50 6.44
C THR A 201 -9.57 -2.07 6.60
N ALA A 202 -8.64 -1.34 7.22
CA ALA A 202 -7.30 -1.85 7.54
C ALA A 202 -7.36 -2.93 8.65
N GLY A 203 -6.26 -3.63 8.83
CA GLY A 203 -6.11 -4.72 9.80
C GLY A 203 -6.01 -6.09 9.14
N LEU A 204 -6.05 -7.13 9.95
CA LEU A 204 -5.90 -8.48 9.43
C LEU A 204 -7.11 -8.91 8.57
N PRO A 205 -6.89 -9.64 7.47
CA PRO A 205 -7.97 -10.15 6.65
C PRO A 205 -8.87 -11.10 7.43
N PHE A 206 -10.16 -11.05 7.12
CA PHE A 206 -11.09 -12.04 7.64
C PHE A 206 -10.81 -13.42 7.04
N HIS A 207 -11.09 -14.46 7.82
CA HIS A 207 -10.96 -15.82 7.33
C HIS A 207 -12.13 -16.17 6.40
N PHE A 208 -11.86 -16.34 5.12
CA PHE A 208 -12.77 -16.86 4.12
C PHE A 208 -12.26 -18.20 3.61
N GLN A 209 -13.14 -19.17 3.48
CA GLN A 209 -12.78 -20.47 2.91
C GLN A 209 -12.84 -20.44 1.37
N ARG A 210 -13.75 -19.64 0.80
CA ARG A 210 -14.04 -19.61 -0.62
C ARG A 210 -14.12 -18.18 -1.14
N TRP A 211 -13.77 -18.01 -2.40
CA TRP A 211 -13.88 -16.73 -3.11
C TRP A 211 -15.29 -16.14 -3.03
N ALA A 212 -16.35 -16.94 -3.16
CA ALA A 212 -17.73 -16.48 -3.07
C ALA A 212 -18.10 -15.85 -1.71
N GLU A 213 -17.41 -16.23 -0.64
CA GLU A 213 -17.60 -15.60 0.68
C GLU A 213 -16.98 -14.20 0.71
N PHE A 214 -15.82 -14.05 0.10
CA PHE A 214 -15.19 -12.74 -0.09
C PHE A 214 -16.02 -11.84 -1.02
N GLU A 215 -16.57 -12.36 -2.13
CA GLU A 215 -17.49 -11.61 -2.99
C GLU A 215 -18.71 -11.11 -2.19
N GLY A 216 -19.27 -11.95 -1.32
CA GLY A 216 -20.37 -11.58 -0.43
C GLY A 216 -19.97 -10.46 0.54
N PHE A 217 -18.78 -10.55 1.13
CA PHE A 217 -18.24 -9.52 1.99
C PHE A 217 -18.08 -8.18 1.26
N VAL A 218 -17.45 -8.18 0.08
CA VAL A 218 -17.27 -6.96 -0.74
C VAL A 218 -18.62 -6.35 -1.12
N TYR A 219 -19.58 -7.17 -1.49
CA TYR A 219 -20.95 -6.72 -1.79
C TYR A 219 -21.61 -6.03 -0.59
N ASP A 220 -21.52 -6.62 0.60
CA ASP A 220 -22.09 -6.05 1.82
C ASP A 220 -21.40 -4.73 2.19
N GLN A 221 -20.06 -4.65 2.06
CA GLN A 221 -19.31 -3.41 2.31
C GLN A 221 -19.71 -2.28 1.35
N LYS A 222 -19.88 -2.59 0.06
CA LYS A 222 -20.38 -1.61 -0.94
C LYS A 222 -21.81 -1.19 -0.64
N LYS A 223 -22.69 -2.14 -0.35
CA LYS A 223 -24.11 -1.87 -0.08
C LYS A 223 -24.31 -0.99 1.17
N THR A 224 -23.46 -1.11 2.16
CA THR A 224 -23.49 -0.31 3.38
C THR A 224 -22.76 1.03 3.26
N GLY A 225 -22.08 1.29 2.12
CA GLY A 225 -21.33 2.52 1.88
C GLY A 225 -20.02 2.61 2.66
N ILE A 226 -19.52 1.48 3.19
CA ILE A 226 -18.20 1.43 3.84
C ILE A 226 -17.10 1.57 2.81
N ILE A 227 -17.27 0.95 1.63
CA ILE A 227 -16.39 1.11 0.47
C ILE A 227 -17.21 1.42 -0.78
N ASP A 228 -16.63 2.13 -1.72
CA ASP A 228 -17.16 2.31 -3.09
C ASP A 228 -16.46 1.36 -4.06
N HIS A 229 -15.17 1.14 -3.87
CA HIS A 229 -14.33 0.28 -4.70
C HIS A 229 -13.68 -0.83 -3.87
N MET A 230 -13.34 -1.94 -4.51
CA MET A 230 -12.72 -3.10 -3.84
C MET A 230 -11.30 -2.80 -3.34
N ASP A 231 -10.58 -1.93 -4.02
CA ASP A 231 -9.24 -1.46 -3.65
C ASP A 231 -9.21 -0.60 -2.37
N GLU A 232 -10.38 -0.28 -1.82
CA GLU A 232 -10.48 0.33 -0.50
C GLU A 232 -10.42 -0.68 0.66
N ILE A 233 -10.35 -1.97 0.36
CA ILE A 233 -10.07 -3.01 1.37
C ILE A 233 -8.56 -3.04 1.58
N ARG A 234 -8.12 -2.58 2.75
CA ARG A 234 -6.72 -2.34 3.10
C ARG A 234 -6.27 -3.30 4.20
N TRP A 235 -6.25 -4.57 3.88
CA TRP A 235 -5.66 -5.52 4.82
C TRP A 235 -4.13 -5.40 4.80
N ASP A 236 -3.54 -5.40 5.96
CA ASP A 236 -2.09 -5.30 6.21
C ASP A 236 -1.50 -6.64 6.67
#